data_bcf0d993d755033b94925b1bbd92c886
#
_entry.id   bcf0d993d755033b94925b1bbd92c886
#
_cell.length_a   1.000
_cell.length_b   1.000
_cell.length_c   1.000
_cell.angle_alpha   90.00
_cell.angle_beta   90.00
_cell.angle_gamma   90.00
#
_symmetry.space_group_name_H-M   'P 1'
#
loop_
_entity.id
_entity.type
_entity.pdbx_description
1 polymer ?
#
loop_
_entity_poly.entity_id
_entity_poly.type
_entity_poly.pdbx_seq_one_letter_code
_entity_poly.pdbx_strand_id
1 'polypeptide(L)'
;MMSKRKYRIKEEKYEHTSHFYPQYKDENVAYYILGQDENGKAITSDYQYFGSWKREGSGFGGVWIKDVKYDLSNARHRIETDIQQRKGDELKETIIHEY
;
A
#
# COMPACT_ATOMS: atom_id res chain seq x y z
N MET A 1 -4.41 2.68 19.84
CA MET A 1 -4.54 3.78 18.85
C MET A 1 -3.84 3.39 17.56
N MET A 2 -4.52 3.50 16.44
CA MET A 2 -3.91 3.19 15.15
C MET A 2 -2.97 4.31 14.74
N SER A 3 -1.78 3.95 14.20
CA SER A 3 -0.87 4.95 13.67
C SER A 3 -1.47 5.65 12.46
N LYS A 4 -1.11 6.90 12.29
CA LYS A 4 -1.56 7.69 11.16
C LYS A 4 -0.88 7.21 9.89
N ARG A 5 -1.59 7.32 8.79
CA ARG A 5 -1.10 6.92 7.49
C ARG A 5 -1.18 8.11 6.54
N LYS A 6 -0.11 8.34 5.80
CA LYS A 6 -0.08 9.34 4.72
C LYS A 6 -0.36 8.64 3.40
N TYR A 7 -0.94 9.36 2.47
CA TYR A 7 -1.32 8.82 1.16
C TYR A 7 -0.79 9.73 0.07
N ARG A 8 -0.48 9.11 -1.06
CA ARG A 8 -0.18 9.84 -2.30
C ARG A 8 -0.55 8.98 -3.50
N ILE A 9 -0.57 9.59 -4.66
CA ILE A 9 -0.77 8.90 -5.93
C ILE A 9 0.45 9.18 -6.78
N LYS A 10 1.13 8.11 -7.19
CA LYS A 10 2.27 8.20 -8.10
C LYS A 10 1.77 8.01 -9.51
N GLU A 11 2.06 8.96 -10.39
CA GLU A 11 1.74 8.85 -11.81
C GLU A 11 2.99 8.48 -12.59
N GLU A 12 2.90 7.42 -13.39
CA GLU A 12 3.91 7.04 -14.36
C GLU A 12 3.36 7.34 -15.75
N LYS A 13 3.99 8.28 -16.45
CA LYS A 13 3.55 8.70 -17.77
C LYS A 13 4.27 7.90 -18.85
N TYR A 14 3.49 7.38 -19.77
CA TYR A 14 3.97 6.72 -20.98
C TYR A 14 3.56 7.55 -22.18
N GLU A 15 3.98 7.17 -23.39
CA GLU A 15 3.75 7.97 -24.58
C GLU A 15 2.26 8.23 -24.85
N HIS A 16 1.41 7.23 -24.63
CA HIS A 16 -0.03 7.32 -24.94
C HIS A 16 -0.93 7.09 -23.74
N THR A 17 -0.38 6.91 -22.55
CA THR A 17 -1.18 6.62 -21.37
C THR A 17 -0.43 7.00 -20.09
N SER A 18 -1.16 7.02 -18.99
CA SER A 18 -0.57 7.15 -17.64
C SER A 18 -1.12 6.07 -16.74
N HIS A 19 -0.26 5.54 -15.88
CA HIS A 19 -0.67 4.63 -14.82
C HIS A 19 -0.62 5.37 -13.49
N PHE A 20 -1.65 5.19 -12.68
CA PHE A 20 -1.76 5.83 -11.38
C PHE A 20 -1.68 4.78 -10.30
N TYR A 21 -0.72 4.93 -9.40
CA TYR A 21 -0.50 3.98 -8.31
C TYR A 21 -0.82 4.66 -6.98
N PRO A 22 -1.89 4.26 -6.29
CA PRO A 22 -2.10 4.73 -4.93
C PRO A 22 -1.01 4.18 -4.03
N GLN A 23 -0.55 4.98 -3.10
CA GLN A 23 0.51 4.61 -2.18
C GLN A 23 0.20 5.11 -0.78
N TYR A 24 0.82 4.49 0.21
CA TYR A 24 0.68 4.90 1.60
C TYR A 24 2.02 4.85 2.33
N LYS A 25 2.08 5.57 3.44
CA LYS A 25 3.20 5.52 4.36
C LYS A 25 2.67 5.58 5.79
N ASP A 26 3.01 4.59 6.59
CA ASP A 26 2.66 4.56 8.00
C ASP A 26 3.62 5.43 8.81
N GLU A 27 3.10 6.05 9.86
CA GLU A 27 3.82 7.05 10.65
C GLU A 27 5.15 6.56 11.23
N ASN A 28 5.19 5.30 11.67
CA ASN A 28 6.35 4.74 12.35
C ASN A 28 7.29 3.94 11.44
N VAL A 29 7.10 4.04 10.15
CA VAL A 29 7.90 3.30 9.17
C VAL A 29 8.86 4.25 8.47
N ALA A 30 10.15 3.97 8.53
CA ALA A 30 11.16 4.80 7.89
C ALA A 30 11.18 4.60 6.37
N TYR A 31 11.08 3.35 5.93
CA TYR A 31 11.07 3.00 4.52
C TYR A 31 10.48 1.60 4.32
N TYR A 32 10.15 1.30 3.09
CA TYR A 32 9.64 -0.01 2.69
C TYR A 32 10.60 -0.68 1.72
N ILE A 33 10.65 -2.01 1.76
CA ILE A 33 11.41 -2.81 0.80
C ILE A 33 10.41 -3.31 -0.25
N LEU A 34 10.60 -2.90 -1.50
CA LEU A 34 9.71 -3.26 -2.60
C LEU A 34 10.13 -4.53 -3.33
N GLY A 35 11.35 -4.97 -3.13
CA GLY A 35 11.89 -6.14 -3.78
C GLY A 35 13.41 -6.08 -3.85
N GLN A 36 14.00 -6.84 -4.75
CA GLN A 36 15.44 -6.86 -4.97
C GLN A 36 15.75 -6.65 -6.46
N ASP A 37 16.89 -6.03 -6.72
CA ASP A 37 17.36 -5.85 -8.09
C ASP A 37 18.11 -7.12 -8.57
N GLU A 38 18.66 -7.05 -9.79
CA GLU A 38 19.38 -8.18 -10.40
C GLU A 38 20.59 -8.63 -9.57
N ASN A 39 21.16 -7.74 -8.79
CA ASN A 39 22.33 -8.00 -7.95
C ASN A 39 21.95 -8.43 -6.53
N GLY A 40 20.66 -8.63 -6.25
CA GLY A 40 20.18 -8.97 -4.93
C GLY A 40 20.09 -7.82 -3.94
N LYS A 41 20.32 -6.58 -4.42
CA LYS A 41 20.23 -5.40 -3.56
C LYS A 41 18.77 -5.01 -3.36
N ALA A 42 18.40 -4.69 -2.12
CA ALA A 42 17.04 -4.28 -1.80
C ALA A 42 16.66 -2.96 -2.50
N ILE A 43 15.48 -2.96 -3.10
CA ILE A 43 14.87 -1.76 -3.67
C ILE A 43 14.00 -1.14 -2.57
N THR A 44 14.35 0.08 -2.15
CA THR A 44 13.65 0.76 -1.06
C THR A 44 12.81 1.93 -1.56
N SER A 45 11.79 2.29 -0.78
CA SER A 45 10.91 3.40 -1.08
C SER A 45 10.36 3.99 0.20
N ASP A 46 10.10 5.29 0.20
CA ASP A 46 9.45 5.95 1.34
C ASP A 46 7.97 5.58 1.45
N TYR A 47 7.36 5.16 0.36
CA TYR A 47 5.95 4.80 0.29
C TYR A 47 5.77 3.37 -0.19
N GLN A 48 4.71 2.73 0.31
CA GLN A 48 4.34 1.38 -0.13
C GLN A 48 3.18 1.45 -1.11
N TYR A 49 3.18 0.52 -2.07
CA TYR A 49 2.05 0.35 -2.97
C TYR A 49 0.95 -0.46 -2.28
N PHE A 50 -0.29 -0.17 -2.62
CA PHE A 50 -1.37 -1.10 -2.36
C PHE A 50 -1.19 -2.31 -3.26
N GLY A 51 -1.50 -3.48 -2.75
CA GLY A 51 -1.32 -4.71 -3.51
C GLY A 51 -1.13 -5.89 -2.59
N SER A 52 -0.56 -6.96 -3.12
CA SER A 52 -0.33 -8.18 -2.38
C SER A 52 1.06 -8.74 -2.63
N TRP A 53 1.62 -9.35 -1.60
CA TRP A 53 2.87 -10.07 -1.70
C TRP A 53 2.61 -11.42 -2.38
N LYS A 54 3.40 -11.72 -3.39
CA LYS A 54 3.30 -13.00 -4.08
C LYS A 54 4.66 -13.67 -4.12
N ARG A 55 4.71 -14.92 -3.68
CA ARG A 55 5.94 -15.70 -3.75
C ARG A 55 6.09 -16.24 -5.18
N GLU A 56 7.28 -16.04 -5.77
CA GLU A 56 7.60 -16.58 -7.07
C GLU A 56 8.36 -17.90 -6.91
N GLY A 57 7.85 -18.97 -7.53
CA GLY A 57 8.52 -20.27 -7.56
C GLY A 57 8.65 -20.93 -6.20
N SER A 58 9.62 -21.86 -6.10
CA SER A 58 9.89 -22.63 -4.88
C SER A 58 11.02 -22.05 -4.03
N GLY A 59 11.49 -20.85 -4.34
CA GLY A 59 12.61 -20.22 -3.64
C GLY A 59 12.19 -19.26 -2.53
N PHE A 60 13.18 -18.63 -1.90
CA PHE A 60 12.99 -17.65 -0.84
C PHE A 60 12.77 -16.25 -1.40
N GLY A 61 12.12 -16.12 -2.50
CA GLY A 61 11.85 -14.83 -3.09
C GLY A 61 10.38 -14.54 -3.17
N GLY A 62 10.05 -13.29 -3.36
CA GLY A 62 8.69 -12.86 -3.60
C GLY A 62 8.69 -11.46 -4.19
N VAL A 63 7.59 -11.12 -4.83
CA VAL A 63 7.39 -9.80 -5.39
C VAL A 63 6.10 -9.21 -4.85
N TRP A 64 6.12 -7.91 -4.67
CA TRP A 64 4.92 -7.17 -4.31
C TRP A 64 4.16 -6.83 -5.58
N ILE A 65 2.98 -7.41 -5.72
CA ILE A 65 2.12 -7.11 -6.87
C ILE A 65 1.29 -5.88 -6.52
N LYS A 66 1.66 -4.78 -7.12
CA LYS A 66 1.02 -3.49 -6.86
C LYS A 66 -0.29 -3.36 -7.61
N ASP A 67 -1.26 -2.71 -6.95
CA ASP A 67 -2.53 -2.37 -7.58
C ASP A 67 -2.30 -1.26 -8.60
N VAL A 68 -2.55 -1.55 -9.85
CA VAL A 68 -2.45 -0.58 -10.94
C VAL A 68 -3.81 0.04 -11.15
N LYS A 69 -3.87 1.37 -11.09
CA LYS A 69 -5.08 2.12 -11.41
C LYS A 69 -4.80 2.94 -12.65
N TYR A 70 -5.60 2.72 -13.70
CA TYR A 70 -5.39 3.37 -14.98
C TYR A 70 -5.85 4.81 -15.01
N ASP A 71 -6.66 5.24 -14.05
CA ASP A 71 -7.09 6.62 -13.93
C ASP A 71 -6.99 7.15 -12.50
N LEU A 72 -6.96 8.47 -12.39
CA LEU A 72 -6.82 9.15 -11.12
C LEU A 72 -8.02 8.91 -10.20
N SER A 73 -9.21 8.82 -10.76
CA SER A 73 -10.44 8.60 -9.99
C SER A 73 -10.40 7.25 -9.26
N ASN A 74 -9.99 6.19 -9.94
CA ASN A 74 -9.88 4.86 -9.34
C ASN A 74 -8.79 4.80 -8.26
N ALA A 75 -7.67 5.49 -8.48
CA ALA A 75 -6.60 5.56 -7.48
C ALA A 75 -7.08 6.29 -6.22
N ARG A 76 -7.80 7.39 -6.37
CA ARG A 76 -8.42 8.12 -5.25
C ARG A 76 -9.42 7.26 -4.51
N HIS A 77 -10.25 6.53 -5.24
CA HIS A 77 -11.25 5.65 -4.63
C HIS A 77 -10.58 4.56 -3.78
N ARG A 78 -9.47 4.00 -4.24
CA ARG A 78 -8.71 3.00 -3.46
C ARG A 78 -8.22 3.58 -2.14
N ILE A 79 -7.71 4.81 -2.16
CA ILE A 79 -7.26 5.51 -0.95
C ILE A 79 -8.43 5.78 -0.02
N GLU A 80 -9.53 6.29 -0.53
CA GLU A 80 -10.73 6.58 0.26
C GLU A 80 -11.29 5.32 0.91
N THR A 81 -11.28 4.20 0.20
CA THR A 81 -11.70 2.91 0.74
C THR A 81 -10.81 2.50 1.91
N ASP A 82 -9.50 2.66 1.79
CA ASP A 82 -8.56 2.35 2.86
C ASP A 82 -8.81 3.23 4.09
N ILE A 83 -9.01 4.53 3.88
CA ILE A 83 -9.31 5.46 4.98
C ILE A 83 -10.59 5.04 5.71
N GLN A 84 -11.63 4.70 4.98
CA GLN A 84 -12.90 4.29 5.58
C GLN A 84 -12.77 2.97 6.34
N GLN A 85 -12.05 1.99 5.80
CA GLN A 85 -11.80 0.73 6.48
C GLN A 85 -11.02 0.94 7.78
N ARG A 86 -9.99 1.77 7.75
CA ARG A 86 -9.19 2.08 8.94
C ARG A 86 -10.00 2.79 10.01
N LYS A 87 -10.90 3.68 9.63
CA LYS A 87 -11.84 4.32 10.57
C LYS A 87 -12.79 3.32 11.19
N GLY A 88 -13.27 2.36 10.39
CA GLY A 88 -14.16 1.30 10.88
C GLY A 88 -13.48 0.35 11.86
N ASP A 89 -12.16 0.15 11.71
CA ASP A 89 -11.37 -0.73 12.57
C ASP A 89 -10.92 -0.04 13.86
N GLU A 90 -11.13 1.25 14.00
CA GLU A 90 -10.75 1.99 15.19
C GLU A 90 -11.71 1.68 16.34
N LEU A 91 -11.14 1.28 17.49
CA LEU A 91 -11.96 0.98 18.67
C LEU A 91 -12.64 2.25 19.17
N LYS A 92 -13.97 2.25 19.18
CA LYS A 92 -14.79 3.36 19.66
C LYS A 92 -15.15 3.22 21.13
N GLU A 93 -15.53 2.02 21.53
CA GLU A 93 -16.07 1.78 22.86
C GLU A 93 -15.90 0.30 23.21
N THR A 94 -15.64 0.03 24.49
CA THR A 94 -15.61 -1.34 25.02
C THR A 94 -16.80 -1.53 25.96
N ILE A 95 -17.65 -2.50 25.66
CA ILE A 95 -18.81 -2.81 26.47
C ILE A 95 -18.65 -4.24 26.99
N ILE A 96 -18.79 -4.40 28.30
CA ILE A 96 -18.72 -5.72 28.96
C ILE A 96 -20.13 -6.12 29.36
N HIS A 97 -20.60 -7.26 28.81
CA HIS A 97 -21.86 -7.85 29.18
C HIS A 97 -21.63 -8.95 30.22
N GLU A 98 -22.14 -8.74 31.43
CA GLU A 98 -22.01 -9.72 32.51
C GLU A 98 -23.15 -10.70 32.47
N TYR A 99 -22.85 -11.96 32.88
CA TYR A 99 -23.87 -13.01 33.09
C TYR A 99 -24.49 -12.88 34.45
#